data_c8f578172b48c3cf7867df4b70db028e
#
_entry.id   c8f578172b48c3cf7867df4b70db028e
#
_cell.length_a   1.000
_cell.length_b   1.000
_cell.length_c   1.000
_cell.angle_alpha   90.00
_cell.angle_beta   90.00
_cell.angle_gamma   90.00
#
_symmetry.space_group_name_H-M   'P 1'
#
loop_
_entity.id
_entity.type
_entity.pdbx_description
1 polymer ?
#
loop_
_entity_poly.entity_id
_entity_poly.type
_entity_poly.pdbx_seq_one_letter_code
_entity_poly.pdbx_strand_id
1 'polypeptide(L)'
;MENKMFCFQCQETAGCTGCTKFGVCGKSPDLARMQDLLIYTTKGLSQVTTRLREEGKEVSGEINHLITINLFTTITNANFDDAVFYARVKETLATKEALLAKLENKENLSEAALWNATSNEEIDSDIDRLLDEKSTEVGVLATKDEDVRSLRELIIYGLKGMSAYMKHANALGYDSEDINAFMQATLAKTLDDSLSIDELIALTLETGKVGVDGMALLDNANTGTYGHPEITKVNIGVRNNPGILVSGHDLKDLELLLKQTEGTGVDVYTHSEMLPAHYYPAFKKYSHFAGNYGNAWWKQKEEFESFNGPILMTTNCIVPPKDSYKDRIYTTGAAGFVGVKHIKGISEDNKDFSEIIEQAKKCAPPTEIETGEIVGGFAHNQVFALADAVVDAVKTGAIKKFFVMAGCDGRAKSRNYYTDFAKALPKDTVILTAGCAKYKYNKLNLGDINGIPRVLDAGQCNDSYSLALIALKLKEVFELNDINELPIAFNIAWYEQKAVIVLLSLLYLGVKNIHLGPTLPAFLSPNIAKVLVENFGIGGITNVEDDLAMFLG
;
A
#
# COMPACT_ATOMS: atom_id res chain seq x y z
N MET A 1 -14.94 -31.91 2.26
CA MET A 1 -13.61 -31.42 2.72
C MET A 1 -13.87 -30.19 3.57
N GLU A 2 -13.25 -30.09 4.78
CA GLU A 2 -13.33 -28.86 5.56
C GLU A 2 -12.77 -27.69 4.74
N ASN A 3 -13.54 -26.63 4.60
CA ASN A 3 -13.16 -25.43 3.87
C ASN A 3 -12.06 -24.70 4.66
N LYS A 4 -10.80 -25.06 4.43
CA LYS A 4 -9.64 -24.52 5.16
C LYS A 4 -8.97 -23.43 4.32
N MET A 5 -8.70 -22.31 4.95
CA MET A 5 -7.82 -21.26 4.45
C MET A 5 -6.61 -21.08 5.36
N PHE A 6 -5.57 -20.44 4.88
CA PHE A 6 -4.53 -19.87 5.72
C PHE A 6 -4.09 -18.52 5.16
N CYS A 7 -4.10 -17.48 6.00
CA CYS A 7 -3.64 -16.15 5.60
C CYS A 7 -3.08 -15.40 6.80
N PHE A 8 -1.83 -14.92 6.71
CA PHE A 8 -1.18 -14.13 7.75
C PHE A 8 -0.49 -12.86 7.20
N GLN A 9 -0.93 -12.39 6.03
CA GLN A 9 -0.25 -11.31 5.30
C GLN A 9 -0.43 -9.91 5.90
N CYS A 10 -1.34 -9.71 6.88
CA CYS A 10 -1.60 -8.40 7.49
C CYS A 10 -1.41 -8.42 9.01
N GLN A 11 -1.27 -7.24 9.60
CA GLN A 11 -1.07 -7.10 11.04
C GLN A 11 -2.27 -7.57 11.87
N GLU A 12 -3.50 -7.43 11.34
CA GLU A 12 -4.73 -7.86 12.04
C GLU A 12 -5.07 -9.34 11.85
N THR A 13 -4.14 -10.16 11.38
CA THR A 13 -4.39 -11.60 11.23
C THR A 13 -4.78 -12.24 12.56
N ALA A 14 -5.66 -13.23 12.51
CA ALA A 14 -6.27 -13.83 13.71
C ALA A 14 -5.20 -14.32 14.70
N GLY A 15 -5.28 -13.81 15.93
CA GLY A 15 -4.38 -14.18 17.02
C GLY A 15 -2.89 -13.91 16.75
N CYS A 16 -2.55 -13.08 15.77
CA CYS A 16 -1.17 -12.86 15.29
C CYS A 16 -0.48 -14.16 14.83
N THR A 17 -1.25 -15.16 14.39
CA THR A 17 -0.73 -16.46 13.93
C THR A 17 -1.23 -16.87 12.55
N GLY A 18 -2.41 -16.42 12.15
CA GLY A 18 -3.01 -16.71 10.85
C GLY A 18 -4.53 -16.89 10.91
N CYS A 19 -5.22 -16.42 9.88
CA CYS A 19 -6.63 -16.67 9.66
C CYS A 19 -6.81 -18.06 9.04
N THR A 20 -7.59 -18.93 9.68
CA THR A 20 -7.76 -20.34 9.27
C THR A 20 -9.19 -20.72 8.91
N LYS A 21 -10.17 -19.90 9.30
CA LYS A 21 -11.61 -20.12 9.01
C LYS A 21 -12.20 -19.02 8.14
N PHE A 22 -11.96 -17.78 8.53
CA PHE A 22 -12.35 -16.55 7.84
C PHE A 22 -11.30 -15.48 8.10
N GLY A 23 -11.03 -14.63 7.12
CA GLY A 23 -10.17 -13.45 7.31
C GLY A 23 -10.79 -12.47 8.31
N VAL A 24 -10.00 -11.91 9.23
CA VAL A 24 -10.44 -10.79 10.08
C VAL A 24 -10.91 -9.60 9.23
N CYS A 25 -10.35 -9.45 8.03
CA CYS A 25 -10.74 -8.46 7.03
C CYS A 25 -12.11 -8.75 6.35
N GLY A 26 -12.67 -9.95 6.51
CA GLY A 26 -13.90 -10.40 5.84
C GLY A 26 -13.66 -11.32 4.64
N LYS A 27 -12.42 -11.70 4.34
CA LYS A 27 -12.07 -12.64 3.26
C LYS A 27 -12.64 -14.03 3.55
N SER A 28 -13.36 -14.61 2.57
CA SER A 28 -13.83 -16.00 2.63
C SER A 28 -12.69 -17.00 2.42
N PRO A 29 -12.85 -18.28 2.83
CA PRO A 29 -11.88 -19.32 2.52
C PRO A 29 -11.65 -19.52 1.03
N ASP A 30 -12.71 -19.49 0.23
CA ASP A 30 -12.65 -19.69 -1.22
C ASP A 30 -11.85 -18.55 -1.88
N LEU A 31 -12.17 -17.31 -1.51
CA LEU A 31 -11.43 -16.14 -1.97
C LEU A 31 -9.95 -16.20 -1.58
N ALA A 32 -9.64 -16.64 -0.36
CA ALA A 32 -8.25 -16.76 0.08
C ALA A 32 -7.46 -17.77 -0.76
N ARG A 33 -8.05 -18.96 -1.03
CA ARG A 33 -7.43 -19.98 -1.88
C ARG A 33 -7.27 -19.51 -3.32
N MET A 34 -8.26 -18.81 -3.85
CA MET A 34 -8.20 -18.28 -5.21
C MET A 34 -7.14 -17.17 -5.35
N GLN A 35 -6.93 -16.36 -4.31
CA GLN A 35 -5.80 -15.43 -4.27
C GLN A 35 -4.46 -16.16 -4.26
N ASP A 36 -4.32 -17.23 -3.49
CA ASP A 36 -3.11 -18.06 -3.47
C ASP A 36 -2.85 -18.70 -4.84
N LEU A 37 -3.91 -19.17 -5.52
CA LEU A 37 -3.80 -19.71 -6.88
C LEU A 37 -3.37 -18.63 -7.88
N LEU A 38 -3.89 -17.41 -7.77
CA LEU A 38 -3.47 -16.29 -8.62
C LEU A 38 -1.98 -16.00 -8.43
N ILE A 39 -1.49 -16.00 -7.19
CA ILE A 39 -0.05 -15.83 -6.91
C ILE A 39 0.75 -16.98 -7.51
N TYR A 40 0.31 -18.23 -7.35
CA TYR A 40 0.98 -19.40 -7.91
C TYR A 40 1.09 -19.34 -9.44
N THR A 41 -0.01 -19.03 -10.12
CA THR A 41 -0.01 -18.91 -11.59
C THR A 41 0.82 -17.71 -12.07
N THR A 42 0.84 -16.62 -11.31
CA THR A 42 1.68 -15.45 -11.59
C THR A 42 3.16 -15.75 -11.39
N LYS A 43 3.54 -16.55 -10.39
CA LYS A 43 4.93 -17.07 -10.26
C LYS A 43 5.35 -17.87 -11.49
N GLY A 44 4.47 -18.76 -11.97
CA GLY A 44 4.72 -19.55 -13.18
C GLY A 44 4.88 -18.67 -14.42
N LEU A 45 4.00 -17.68 -14.62
CA LEU A 45 4.12 -16.69 -15.70
C LEU A 45 5.42 -15.91 -15.59
N SER A 46 5.79 -15.49 -14.38
CA SER A 46 7.03 -14.76 -14.11
C SER A 46 8.29 -15.55 -14.41
N GLN A 47 8.28 -16.85 -14.18
CA GLN A 47 9.40 -17.72 -14.59
C GLN A 47 9.52 -17.78 -16.13
N VAL A 48 8.40 -17.86 -16.84
CA VAL A 48 8.39 -17.86 -18.31
C VAL A 48 8.89 -16.54 -18.89
N THR A 49 8.44 -15.41 -18.34
CA THR A 49 8.89 -14.08 -18.80
C THR A 49 10.36 -13.83 -18.47
N THR A 50 10.85 -14.31 -17.34
CA THR A 50 12.27 -14.27 -16.98
C THR A 50 13.09 -15.07 -17.99
N ARG A 51 12.68 -16.29 -18.33
CA ARG A 51 13.36 -17.13 -19.32
C ARG A 51 13.37 -16.49 -20.71
N LEU A 52 12.27 -15.82 -21.12
CA LEU A 52 12.23 -15.07 -22.39
C LEU A 52 13.29 -13.97 -22.43
N ARG A 53 13.45 -13.21 -21.33
CA ARG A 53 14.50 -12.17 -21.24
C ARG A 53 15.91 -12.77 -21.29
N GLU A 54 16.14 -13.91 -20.64
CA GLU A 54 17.41 -14.64 -20.73
C GLU A 54 17.73 -15.11 -22.16
N GLU A 55 16.70 -15.41 -22.95
CA GLU A 55 16.81 -15.71 -24.39
C GLU A 55 16.91 -14.45 -25.27
N GLY A 56 16.99 -13.26 -24.69
CA GLY A 56 17.04 -11.99 -25.40
C GLY A 56 15.73 -11.56 -26.07
N LYS A 57 14.60 -12.10 -25.62
CA LYS A 57 13.27 -11.80 -26.15
C LYS A 57 12.59 -10.73 -25.29
N GLU A 58 11.88 -9.82 -25.95
CA GLU A 58 11.13 -8.76 -25.30
C GLU A 58 9.86 -9.30 -24.62
N VAL A 59 9.54 -8.75 -23.43
CA VAL A 59 8.27 -8.93 -22.73
C VAL A 59 7.47 -7.64 -22.83
N SER A 60 6.27 -7.71 -23.41
CA SER A 60 5.49 -6.49 -23.66
C SER A 60 5.02 -5.82 -22.36
N GLY A 61 4.79 -4.50 -22.42
CA GLY A 61 4.24 -3.73 -21.30
C GLY A 61 2.89 -4.26 -20.80
N GLU A 62 2.06 -4.83 -21.66
CA GLU A 62 0.78 -5.46 -21.27
C GLU A 62 1.00 -6.67 -20.35
N ILE A 63 2.02 -7.49 -20.62
CA ILE A 63 2.36 -8.65 -19.80
C ILE A 63 2.95 -8.18 -18.47
N ASN A 64 3.83 -7.18 -18.49
CA ASN A 64 4.37 -6.56 -17.28
C ASN A 64 3.22 -6.03 -16.41
N HIS A 65 2.28 -5.33 -17.01
CA HIS A 65 1.09 -4.79 -16.32
C HIS A 65 0.20 -5.90 -15.76
N LEU A 66 -0.03 -7.00 -16.50
CA LEU A 66 -0.81 -8.14 -16.02
C LEU A 66 -0.21 -8.72 -14.72
N ILE A 67 1.10 -8.94 -14.67
CA ILE A 67 1.79 -9.44 -13.49
C ILE A 67 1.67 -8.45 -12.33
N THR A 68 1.90 -7.17 -12.58
CA THR A 68 1.78 -6.10 -11.60
C THR A 68 0.36 -6.04 -11.00
N ILE A 69 -0.67 -6.07 -11.84
CA ILE A 69 -2.05 -5.97 -11.36
C ILE A 69 -2.53 -7.24 -10.66
N ASN A 70 -2.01 -8.42 -11.03
CA ASN A 70 -2.29 -9.66 -10.32
C ASN A 70 -1.77 -9.59 -8.87
N LEU A 71 -0.53 -9.15 -8.68
CA LEU A 71 0.04 -8.94 -7.35
C LEU A 71 -0.76 -7.91 -6.57
N PHE A 72 -1.05 -6.76 -7.16
CA PHE A 72 -1.78 -5.66 -6.51
C PHE A 72 -3.19 -6.07 -6.09
N THR A 73 -3.91 -6.83 -6.91
CA THR A 73 -5.28 -7.28 -6.59
C THR A 73 -5.32 -8.17 -5.34
N THR A 74 -4.21 -8.84 -5.00
CA THR A 74 -4.12 -9.74 -3.83
C THR A 74 -3.65 -9.06 -2.54
N ILE A 75 -3.36 -7.75 -2.54
CA ILE A 75 -3.00 -7.07 -1.29
C ILE A 75 -4.19 -7.02 -0.32
N THR A 76 -3.90 -6.79 0.94
CA THR A 76 -4.93 -6.80 1.99
C THR A 76 -6.06 -5.81 1.67
N ASN A 77 -7.30 -6.27 1.74
CA ASN A 77 -8.53 -5.47 1.56
C ASN A 77 -8.65 -4.75 0.20
N ALA A 78 -8.05 -5.28 -0.87
CA ALA A 78 -8.15 -4.70 -2.20
C ALA A 78 -9.39 -5.19 -2.95
N ASN A 79 -9.58 -6.50 -3.02
CA ASN A 79 -10.66 -7.09 -3.81
C ASN A 79 -11.28 -8.29 -3.10
N PHE A 80 -12.61 -8.29 -3.02
CA PHE A 80 -13.46 -9.31 -2.39
C PHE A 80 -14.44 -9.95 -3.38
N ASP A 81 -14.16 -9.85 -4.68
CA ASP A 81 -14.99 -10.43 -5.74
C ASP A 81 -14.32 -11.69 -6.32
N ASP A 82 -14.83 -12.86 -5.98
CA ASP A 82 -14.29 -14.14 -6.44
C ASP A 82 -14.23 -14.23 -7.97
N ALA A 83 -15.23 -13.70 -8.67
CA ALA A 83 -15.30 -13.75 -10.14
C ALA A 83 -14.10 -13.04 -10.80
N VAL A 84 -13.58 -11.96 -10.16
CA VAL A 84 -12.39 -11.25 -10.63
C VAL A 84 -11.17 -12.17 -10.58
N PHE A 85 -11.03 -12.97 -9.52
CA PHE A 85 -9.88 -13.87 -9.38
C PHE A 85 -9.93 -15.05 -10.35
N TYR A 86 -11.10 -15.65 -10.56
CA TYR A 86 -11.26 -16.68 -11.60
C TYR A 86 -10.88 -16.14 -12.99
N ALA A 87 -11.37 -14.95 -13.35
CA ALA A 87 -11.03 -14.34 -14.63
C ALA A 87 -9.52 -14.05 -14.77
N ARG A 88 -8.89 -13.52 -13.71
CA ARG A 88 -7.44 -13.22 -13.73
C ARG A 88 -6.57 -14.48 -13.79
N VAL A 89 -6.96 -15.54 -13.10
CA VAL A 89 -6.24 -16.83 -13.18
C VAL A 89 -6.33 -17.39 -14.60
N LYS A 90 -7.52 -17.40 -15.22
CA LYS A 90 -7.71 -17.85 -16.61
C LYS A 90 -6.88 -17.02 -17.60
N GLU A 91 -6.90 -15.68 -17.47
CA GLU A 91 -6.09 -14.78 -18.29
C GLU A 91 -4.59 -15.04 -18.12
N THR A 92 -4.14 -15.22 -16.89
CA THR A 92 -2.73 -15.51 -16.57
C THR A 92 -2.27 -16.84 -17.17
N LEU A 93 -3.11 -17.89 -17.08
CA LEU A 93 -2.82 -19.20 -17.67
C LEU A 93 -2.75 -19.12 -19.20
N ALA A 94 -3.72 -18.46 -19.85
CA ALA A 94 -3.72 -18.30 -21.29
C ALA A 94 -2.50 -17.51 -21.79
N THR A 95 -2.13 -16.43 -21.10
CA THR A 95 -0.93 -15.63 -21.41
C THR A 95 0.34 -16.47 -21.23
N LYS A 96 0.43 -17.21 -20.13
CA LYS A 96 1.57 -18.10 -19.86
C LYS A 96 1.74 -19.16 -20.94
N GLU A 97 0.66 -19.81 -21.36
CA GLU A 97 0.69 -20.83 -22.42
C GLU A 97 1.18 -20.24 -23.75
N ALA A 98 0.66 -19.07 -24.15
CA ALA A 98 1.09 -18.38 -25.35
C ALA A 98 2.59 -18.00 -25.31
N LEU A 99 3.13 -17.66 -24.14
CA LEU A 99 4.54 -17.35 -23.97
C LEU A 99 5.43 -18.60 -23.87
N LEU A 100 4.96 -19.68 -23.25
CA LEU A 100 5.64 -20.97 -23.24
C LEU A 100 5.90 -21.50 -24.66
N ALA A 101 4.98 -21.25 -25.59
CA ALA A 101 5.17 -21.63 -26.99
C ALA A 101 6.31 -20.89 -27.68
N LYS A 102 6.72 -19.71 -27.16
CA LYS A 102 7.82 -18.89 -27.71
C LYS A 102 9.19 -19.22 -27.12
N LEU A 103 9.25 -20.02 -26.03
CA LEU A 103 10.53 -20.41 -25.42
C LEU A 103 11.26 -21.41 -26.28
N GLU A 104 12.57 -21.21 -26.45
CA GLU A 104 13.49 -22.16 -27.08
C GLU A 104 13.94 -23.22 -26.07
N ASN A 105 14.24 -22.82 -24.84
CA ASN A 105 14.62 -23.71 -23.77
C ASN A 105 13.55 -23.80 -22.68
N LYS A 106 12.99 -24.99 -22.49
CA LYS A 106 11.98 -25.30 -21.45
C LYS A 106 12.54 -26.17 -20.32
N GLU A 107 13.85 -26.41 -20.28
CA GLU A 107 14.47 -27.18 -19.22
C GLU A 107 14.39 -26.48 -17.87
N ASN A 108 14.23 -27.25 -16.80
CA ASN A 108 14.19 -26.79 -15.42
C ASN A 108 13.08 -25.74 -15.10
N LEU A 109 12.00 -25.76 -15.90
CA LEU A 109 10.81 -25.00 -15.54
C LEU A 109 10.08 -25.69 -14.37
N SER A 110 9.59 -24.89 -13.42
CA SER A 110 8.82 -25.36 -12.27
C SER A 110 7.45 -25.91 -12.69
N GLU A 111 6.82 -26.65 -11.78
CA GLU A 111 5.42 -27.06 -11.97
C GLU A 111 4.50 -25.86 -12.21
N ALA A 112 4.70 -24.74 -11.50
CA ALA A 112 3.90 -23.53 -11.68
C ALA A 112 3.98 -22.95 -13.10
N ALA A 113 5.15 -23.05 -13.76
CA ALA A 113 5.30 -22.62 -15.14
C ALA A 113 4.62 -23.58 -16.14
N LEU A 114 4.61 -24.88 -15.83
CA LEU A 114 4.10 -25.92 -16.75
C LEU A 114 2.61 -26.23 -16.52
N TRP A 115 2.10 -26.08 -15.29
CA TRP A 115 0.71 -26.41 -14.96
C TRP A 115 -0.28 -25.51 -15.73
N ASN A 116 -1.31 -26.13 -16.29
CA ASN A 116 -2.42 -25.44 -16.94
C ASN A 116 -3.75 -26.14 -16.63
N ALA A 117 -4.82 -25.38 -16.53
CA ALA A 117 -6.18 -25.89 -16.38
C ALA A 117 -6.77 -26.17 -17.76
N THR A 118 -6.36 -27.30 -18.39
CA THR A 118 -6.93 -27.77 -19.64
C THR A 118 -7.99 -28.82 -19.34
N SER A 119 -9.26 -28.58 -19.71
CA SER A 119 -10.24 -29.62 -19.77
C SER A 119 -10.27 -30.23 -21.19
N ASN A 120 -10.45 -31.55 -21.27
CA ASN A 120 -10.65 -32.23 -22.55
C ASN A 120 -12.05 -31.98 -23.15
N GLU A 121 -12.90 -31.20 -22.46
CA GLU A 121 -14.25 -30.84 -22.82
C GLU A 121 -14.42 -29.32 -22.72
N GLU A 122 -15.04 -28.70 -23.70
CA GLU A 122 -15.19 -27.25 -23.88
C GLU A 122 -16.17 -26.55 -22.90
N ILE A 123 -16.30 -27.03 -21.66
CA ILE A 123 -17.27 -26.46 -20.71
C ILE A 123 -16.53 -25.68 -19.61
N ASP A 124 -16.83 -24.38 -19.50
CA ASP A 124 -16.26 -23.45 -18.48
C ASP A 124 -16.34 -23.97 -17.03
N SER A 125 -17.37 -24.76 -16.69
CA SER A 125 -17.56 -25.39 -15.37
C SER A 125 -16.46 -26.39 -15.00
N ASP A 126 -15.85 -27.04 -15.97
CA ASP A 126 -14.75 -27.97 -15.74
C ASP A 126 -13.45 -27.25 -15.43
N ILE A 127 -13.20 -26.12 -16.07
CA ILE A 127 -12.04 -25.27 -15.76
C ILE A 127 -12.12 -24.75 -14.34
N ASP A 128 -13.26 -24.19 -13.91
CA ASP A 128 -13.43 -23.67 -12.55
C ASP A 128 -13.23 -24.75 -11.49
N ARG A 129 -13.71 -25.98 -11.74
CA ARG A 129 -13.44 -27.12 -10.86
C ARG A 129 -11.95 -27.45 -10.76
N LEU A 130 -11.22 -27.42 -11.87
CA LEU A 130 -9.76 -27.65 -11.87
C LEU A 130 -9.01 -26.55 -11.11
N LEU A 131 -9.46 -25.29 -11.24
CA LEU A 131 -8.92 -24.16 -10.49
C LEU A 131 -9.17 -24.35 -8.99
N ASP A 132 -10.38 -24.73 -8.59
CA ASP A 132 -10.73 -24.99 -7.19
C ASP A 132 -9.89 -26.13 -6.60
N GLU A 133 -9.73 -27.24 -7.31
CA GLU A 133 -8.89 -28.36 -6.91
C GLU A 133 -7.45 -27.90 -6.67
N LYS A 134 -6.84 -27.23 -7.67
CA LYS A 134 -5.46 -26.73 -7.57
C LYS A 134 -5.28 -25.70 -6.45
N SER A 135 -6.26 -24.86 -6.20
CA SER A 135 -6.22 -23.86 -5.12
C SER A 135 -6.04 -24.47 -3.73
N THR A 136 -6.36 -25.75 -3.55
CA THR A 136 -6.19 -26.46 -2.27
C THR A 136 -4.76 -26.97 -2.05
N GLU A 137 -3.94 -27.05 -3.10
CA GLU A 137 -2.58 -27.58 -3.07
C GLU A 137 -1.52 -26.50 -2.92
N VAL A 138 -1.84 -25.31 -3.42
CA VAL A 138 -0.94 -24.16 -3.46
C VAL A 138 -1.30 -23.14 -2.37
N GLY A 139 -0.36 -22.37 -1.91
CA GLY A 139 -0.58 -21.36 -0.88
C GLY A 139 0.55 -21.36 0.14
N VAL A 140 0.40 -20.51 1.15
CA VAL A 140 1.45 -20.23 2.13
C VAL A 140 2.00 -21.51 2.79
N LEU A 141 1.14 -22.43 3.20
CA LEU A 141 1.53 -23.66 3.90
C LEU A 141 2.06 -24.78 2.97
N ALA A 142 2.11 -24.56 1.66
CA ALA A 142 2.77 -25.46 0.73
C ALA A 142 4.28 -25.53 1.01
N THR A 143 4.92 -24.41 1.36
CA THR A 143 6.30 -24.39 1.85
C THR A 143 6.35 -24.90 3.28
N LYS A 144 6.98 -26.07 3.50
CA LYS A 144 6.96 -26.78 4.79
C LYS A 144 7.95 -26.22 5.79
N ASP A 145 9.15 -25.86 5.35
CA ASP A 145 10.14 -25.21 6.20
C ASP A 145 9.66 -23.82 6.60
N GLU A 146 9.65 -23.54 7.90
CA GLU A 146 9.08 -22.30 8.45
C GLU A 146 9.96 -21.08 8.13
N ASP A 147 11.27 -21.23 8.13
CA ASP A 147 12.20 -20.13 7.85
C ASP A 147 12.20 -19.79 6.36
N VAL A 148 12.22 -20.79 5.50
CA VAL A 148 12.08 -20.63 4.04
C VAL A 148 10.73 -19.99 3.71
N ARG A 149 9.64 -20.47 4.33
CA ARG A 149 8.30 -19.90 4.17
C ARG A 149 8.27 -18.44 4.60
N SER A 150 8.84 -18.11 5.75
CA SER A 150 8.92 -16.76 6.28
C SER A 150 9.60 -15.80 5.30
N LEU A 151 10.76 -16.18 4.76
CA LEU A 151 11.50 -15.35 3.80
C LEU A 151 10.79 -15.25 2.45
N ARG A 152 10.24 -16.35 1.93
CA ARG A 152 9.46 -16.32 0.68
C ARG A 152 8.25 -15.40 0.79
N GLU A 153 7.49 -15.49 1.89
CA GLU A 153 6.33 -14.62 2.08
C GLU A 153 6.74 -13.16 2.31
N LEU A 154 7.84 -12.91 3.01
CA LEU A 154 8.38 -11.56 3.18
C LEU A 154 8.75 -10.92 1.82
N ILE A 155 9.39 -11.67 0.93
CA ILE A 155 9.69 -11.25 -0.45
C ILE A 155 8.39 -11.01 -1.23
N ILE A 156 7.46 -11.97 -1.23
CA ILE A 156 6.19 -11.86 -1.96
C ILE A 156 5.38 -10.66 -1.48
N TYR A 157 5.32 -10.42 -0.18
CA TYR A 157 4.60 -9.27 0.39
C TYR A 157 5.30 -7.95 0.05
N GLY A 158 6.63 -7.92 0.02
CA GLY A 158 7.38 -6.80 -0.52
C GLY A 158 7.03 -6.51 -1.99
N LEU A 159 7.02 -7.55 -2.84
CA LEU A 159 6.65 -7.42 -4.25
C LEU A 159 5.19 -7.00 -4.45
N LYS A 160 4.25 -7.50 -3.62
CA LYS A 160 2.86 -7.01 -3.62
C LYS A 160 2.78 -5.51 -3.29
N GLY A 161 3.52 -5.04 -2.30
CA GLY A 161 3.59 -3.62 -1.97
C GLY A 161 4.18 -2.79 -3.11
N MET A 162 5.28 -3.26 -3.71
CA MET A 162 5.91 -2.62 -4.86
C MET A 162 4.97 -2.56 -6.07
N SER A 163 4.19 -3.60 -6.33
CA SER A 163 3.23 -3.66 -7.44
C SER A 163 2.18 -2.54 -7.37
N ALA A 164 1.78 -2.12 -6.16
CA ALA A 164 0.88 -1.00 -5.99
C ALA A 164 1.52 0.31 -6.49
N TYR A 165 2.79 0.54 -6.17
CA TYR A 165 3.52 1.73 -6.61
C TYR A 165 3.75 1.74 -8.12
N MET A 166 4.14 0.59 -8.68
CA MET A 166 4.29 0.43 -10.13
C MET A 166 2.97 0.68 -10.86
N LYS A 167 1.84 0.12 -10.38
CA LYS A 167 0.52 0.35 -10.98
C LYS A 167 0.16 1.83 -11.03
N HIS A 168 0.43 2.57 -9.95
CA HIS A 168 0.13 4.00 -9.92
C HIS A 168 1.04 4.81 -10.85
N ALA A 169 2.32 4.47 -10.94
CA ALA A 169 3.25 5.08 -11.89
C ALA A 169 2.83 4.80 -13.34
N ASN A 170 2.48 3.54 -13.65
CA ASN A 170 2.01 3.14 -14.98
C ASN A 170 0.74 3.90 -15.41
N ALA A 171 -0.20 4.15 -14.49
CA ALA A 171 -1.41 4.94 -14.76
C ALA A 171 -1.09 6.40 -15.20
N LEU A 172 0.08 6.89 -14.86
CA LEU A 172 0.61 8.22 -15.26
C LEU A 172 1.59 8.15 -16.45
N GLY A 173 1.76 6.98 -17.05
CA GLY A 173 2.66 6.79 -18.20
C GLY A 173 4.13 6.59 -17.84
N TYR A 174 4.44 6.34 -16.56
CA TYR A 174 5.79 6.03 -16.09
C TYR A 174 5.94 4.53 -15.89
N ASP A 175 6.98 3.94 -16.45
CA ASP A 175 7.30 2.51 -16.35
C ASP A 175 8.82 2.31 -16.26
N SER A 176 9.23 1.12 -15.81
CA SER A 176 10.64 0.72 -15.73
C SER A 176 10.78 -0.77 -16.01
N GLU A 177 11.42 -1.10 -17.13
CA GLU A 177 11.69 -2.50 -17.48
C GLU A 177 12.62 -3.17 -16.46
N ASP A 178 13.56 -2.47 -15.88
CA ASP A 178 14.46 -3.01 -14.86
C ASP A 178 13.68 -3.45 -13.61
N ILE A 179 12.72 -2.63 -13.15
CA ILE A 179 11.86 -2.97 -12.01
C ILE A 179 10.94 -4.13 -12.39
N ASN A 180 10.32 -4.12 -13.57
CA ASN A 180 9.46 -5.20 -14.05
C ASN A 180 10.22 -6.53 -14.13
N ALA A 181 11.41 -6.53 -14.72
CA ALA A 181 12.26 -7.71 -14.84
C ALA A 181 12.68 -8.25 -13.47
N PHE A 182 13.09 -7.36 -12.55
CA PHE A 182 13.43 -7.73 -11.19
C PHE A 182 12.26 -8.35 -10.43
N MET A 183 11.09 -7.71 -10.46
CA MET A 183 9.89 -8.22 -9.78
C MET A 183 9.53 -9.63 -10.24
N GLN A 184 9.59 -9.88 -11.56
CA GLN A 184 9.25 -11.16 -12.14
C GLN A 184 10.30 -12.22 -11.84
N ALA A 185 11.58 -11.90 -12.01
CA ALA A 185 12.67 -12.82 -11.67
C ALA A 185 12.66 -13.20 -10.17
N THR A 186 12.45 -12.22 -9.30
CA THR A 186 12.38 -12.43 -7.85
C THR A 186 11.16 -13.26 -7.46
N LEU A 187 10.00 -12.98 -8.05
CA LEU A 187 8.79 -13.77 -7.82
C LEU A 187 8.98 -15.23 -8.26
N ALA A 188 9.61 -15.46 -9.41
CA ALA A 188 9.98 -16.80 -9.91
C ALA A 188 10.95 -17.52 -8.97
N LYS A 189 11.95 -16.83 -8.43
CA LYS A 189 12.92 -17.41 -7.47
C LYS A 189 12.26 -17.92 -6.17
N THR A 190 11.07 -17.44 -5.81
CA THR A 190 10.33 -17.99 -4.65
C THR A 190 9.80 -19.41 -4.90
N LEU A 191 9.92 -19.96 -6.12
CA LEU A 191 9.62 -21.35 -6.46
C LEU A 191 10.84 -22.27 -6.34
N ASP A 192 12.05 -21.73 -6.19
CA ASP A 192 13.29 -22.48 -6.19
C ASP A 192 13.60 -23.04 -4.79
N ASP A 193 13.43 -24.34 -4.62
CA ASP A 193 13.71 -25.04 -3.37
C ASP A 193 15.21 -25.25 -3.10
N SER A 194 16.09 -24.92 -4.03
CA SER A 194 17.55 -25.02 -3.86
C SER A 194 18.16 -23.81 -3.16
N LEU A 195 17.44 -22.68 -3.07
CA LEU A 195 17.93 -21.48 -2.43
C LEU A 195 18.09 -21.67 -0.92
N SER A 196 19.28 -21.34 -0.42
CA SER A 196 19.60 -21.33 0.99
C SER A 196 18.92 -20.15 1.73
N ILE A 197 18.88 -20.22 3.05
CA ILE A 197 18.38 -19.12 3.91
C ILE A 197 19.17 -17.83 3.64
N ASP A 198 20.50 -17.90 3.52
CA ASP A 198 21.34 -16.73 3.27
C ASP A 198 21.05 -16.07 1.90
N GLU A 199 20.82 -16.88 0.86
CA GLU A 199 20.42 -16.39 -0.46
C GLU A 199 19.03 -15.75 -0.43
N LEU A 200 18.09 -16.30 0.32
CA LEU A 200 16.76 -15.70 0.51
C LEU A 200 16.82 -14.39 1.32
N ILE A 201 17.70 -14.30 2.33
CA ILE A 201 17.94 -13.04 3.05
C ILE A 201 18.54 -11.98 2.11
N ALA A 202 19.53 -12.35 1.31
CA ALA A 202 20.11 -11.44 0.32
C ALA A 202 19.05 -10.95 -0.69
N LEU A 203 18.20 -11.86 -1.20
CA LEU A 203 17.11 -11.52 -2.12
C LEU A 203 16.06 -10.62 -1.45
N THR A 204 15.81 -10.78 -0.15
CA THR A 204 14.92 -9.91 0.62
C THR A 204 15.46 -8.48 0.68
N LEU A 205 16.76 -8.30 0.94
CA LEU A 205 17.39 -6.98 0.95
C LEU A 205 17.46 -6.36 -0.45
N GLU A 206 17.70 -7.16 -1.48
CA GLU A 206 17.66 -6.69 -2.87
C GLU A 206 16.24 -6.25 -3.27
N THR A 207 15.21 -6.94 -2.78
CA THR A 207 13.81 -6.50 -2.93
C THR A 207 13.60 -5.12 -2.30
N GLY A 208 14.20 -4.86 -1.14
CA GLY A 208 14.20 -3.55 -0.50
C GLY A 208 14.88 -2.47 -1.34
N LYS A 209 16.02 -2.78 -1.97
CA LYS A 209 16.71 -1.88 -2.91
C LYS A 209 15.80 -1.44 -4.05
N VAL A 210 15.24 -2.40 -4.76
CA VAL A 210 14.34 -2.12 -5.90
C VAL A 210 13.04 -1.47 -5.43
N GLY A 211 12.65 -1.70 -4.18
CA GLY A 211 11.55 -0.97 -3.51
C GLY A 211 11.80 0.53 -3.43
N VAL A 212 13.05 0.96 -3.17
CA VAL A 212 13.43 2.39 -3.24
C VAL A 212 13.24 2.92 -4.66
N ASP A 213 13.69 2.18 -5.67
CA ASP A 213 13.55 2.58 -7.08
C ASP A 213 12.07 2.67 -7.49
N GLY A 214 11.22 1.74 -7.03
CA GLY A 214 9.79 1.76 -7.28
C GLY A 214 9.07 2.95 -6.64
N MET A 215 9.44 3.31 -5.40
CA MET A 215 8.92 4.52 -4.75
C MET A 215 9.43 5.79 -5.45
N ALA A 216 10.68 5.84 -5.88
CA ALA A 216 11.24 6.95 -6.64
C ALA A 216 10.52 7.14 -7.98
N LEU A 217 10.21 6.04 -8.68
CA LEU A 217 9.46 6.09 -9.93
C LEU A 217 8.07 6.69 -9.72
N LEU A 218 7.36 6.28 -8.65
CA LEU A 218 6.04 6.82 -8.33
C LEU A 218 6.11 8.28 -7.91
N ASP A 219 7.10 8.67 -7.10
CA ASP A 219 7.32 10.08 -6.73
C ASP A 219 7.54 10.95 -7.97
N ASN A 220 8.40 10.50 -8.90
CA ASN A 220 8.61 11.18 -10.18
C ASN A 220 7.34 11.27 -11.03
N ALA A 221 6.54 10.20 -11.05
CA ALA A 221 5.27 10.18 -11.79
C ALA A 221 4.26 11.18 -11.20
N ASN A 222 4.09 11.18 -9.88
CA ASN A 222 3.16 12.08 -9.20
C ASN A 222 3.60 13.54 -9.31
N THR A 223 4.86 13.83 -9.00
CA THR A 223 5.38 15.21 -9.01
C THR A 223 5.53 15.77 -10.43
N GLY A 224 5.91 14.93 -11.39
CA GLY A 224 5.97 15.30 -12.81
C GLY A 224 4.60 15.61 -13.41
N THR A 225 3.55 14.93 -12.94
CA THR A 225 2.18 15.11 -13.44
C THR A 225 1.42 16.20 -12.70
N TYR A 226 1.52 16.25 -11.37
CA TYR A 226 0.67 17.06 -10.51
C TYR A 226 1.40 18.22 -9.80
N GLY A 227 2.72 18.30 -9.98
CA GLY A 227 3.60 19.24 -9.28
C GLY A 227 4.03 18.71 -7.91
N HIS A 228 5.04 19.36 -7.33
CA HIS A 228 5.50 19.00 -5.98
C HIS A 228 4.46 19.39 -4.93
N PRO A 229 4.19 18.51 -3.94
CA PRO A 229 3.32 18.85 -2.81
C PRO A 229 3.76 20.14 -2.13
N GLU A 230 2.78 20.96 -1.77
CA GLU A 230 2.96 22.24 -1.08
C GLU A 230 2.27 22.23 0.28
N ILE A 231 2.79 22.98 1.24
CA ILE A 231 2.13 23.18 2.54
C ILE A 231 0.70 23.70 2.29
N THR A 232 -0.27 22.92 2.72
CA THR A 232 -1.69 23.15 2.43
C THR A 232 -2.54 22.97 3.67
N LYS A 233 -3.42 23.92 3.91
CA LYS A 233 -4.53 23.77 4.86
C LYS A 233 -5.70 23.11 4.16
N VAL A 234 -6.14 21.98 4.68
CA VAL A 234 -7.26 21.20 4.13
C VAL A 234 -8.45 21.31 5.07
N ASN A 235 -9.58 21.80 4.54
CA ASN A 235 -10.84 21.84 5.27
C ASN A 235 -11.32 20.42 5.61
N ILE A 236 -11.80 20.22 6.85
CA ILE A 236 -12.39 18.96 7.31
C ILE A 236 -13.88 19.06 7.63
N GLY A 237 -14.49 20.22 7.42
CA GLY A 237 -15.93 20.41 7.44
C GLY A 237 -16.59 20.08 6.10
N VAL A 238 -17.89 20.33 5.98
CA VAL A 238 -18.68 20.06 4.78
C VAL A 238 -19.27 21.32 4.17
N ARG A 239 -19.69 21.23 2.91
CA ARG A 239 -20.45 22.24 2.18
C ARG A 239 -21.90 21.79 1.97
N ASN A 240 -22.74 22.67 1.43
CA ASN A 240 -24.16 22.41 1.23
C ASN A 240 -24.50 21.69 -0.08
N ASN A 241 -23.53 21.40 -0.92
CA ASN A 241 -23.74 20.64 -2.16
C ASN A 241 -23.74 19.14 -1.90
N PRO A 242 -24.45 18.33 -2.71
CA PRO A 242 -24.26 16.89 -2.73
C PRO A 242 -22.79 16.57 -3.06
N GLY A 243 -22.30 15.45 -2.57
CA GLY A 243 -20.88 15.13 -2.69
C GLY A 243 -20.61 13.70 -3.14
N ILE A 244 -19.40 13.49 -3.69
CA ILE A 244 -18.78 12.19 -3.91
C ILE A 244 -17.57 12.09 -2.99
N LEU A 245 -17.46 10.97 -2.25
CA LEU A 245 -16.32 10.66 -1.39
C LEU A 245 -15.35 9.74 -2.13
N VAL A 246 -14.08 10.11 -2.19
CA VAL A 246 -13.04 9.31 -2.85
C VAL A 246 -12.08 8.78 -1.81
N SER A 247 -11.97 7.46 -1.73
CA SER A 247 -11.06 6.75 -0.82
C SER A 247 -10.09 5.84 -1.60
N GLY A 248 -8.95 5.53 -1.01
CA GLY A 248 -7.88 4.80 -1.65
C GLY A 248 -6.69 5.70 -2.00
N HIS A 249 -5.94 5.37 -3.06
CA HIS A 249 -4.62 5.97 -3.31
C HIS A 249 -4.45 6.54 -4.72
N ASP A 250 -5.32 6.20 -5.70
CA ASP A 250 -5.10 6.49 -7.10
C ASP A 250 -5.42 7.94 -7.46
N LEU A 251 -4.37 8.75 -7.67
CA LEU A 251 -4.50 10.16 -8.04
C LEU A 251 -5.02 10.35 -9.47
N LYS A 252 -4.77 9.38 -10.38
CA LYS A 252 -5.30 9.44 -11.76
C LYS A 252 -6.81 9.29 -11.78
N ASP A 253 -7.35 8.38 -10.98
CA ASP A 253 -8.79 8.21 -10.84
C ASP A 253 -9.45 9.46 -10.25
N LEU A 254 -8.81 10.09 -9.26
CA LEU A 254 -9.27 11.37 -8.72
C LEU A 254 -9.24 12.49 -9.76
N GLU A 255 -8.16 12.61 -10.54
CA GLU A 255 -8.06 13.59 -11.63
C GLU A 255 -9.22 13.46 -12.61
N LEU A 256 -9.49 12.24 -13.08
CA LEU A 256 -10.56 11.97 -14.04
C LEU A 256 -11.94 12.27 -13.45
N LEU A 257 -12.16 11.94 -12.17
CA LEU A 257 -13.41 12.30 -11.49
C LEU A 257 -13.57 13.82 -11.35
N LEU A 258 -12.53 14.53 -10.94
CA LEU A 258 -12.57 15.99 -10.79
C LEU A 258 -12.87 16.70 -12.12
N LYS A 259 -12.31 16.22 -13.24
CA LYS A 259 -12.63 16.73 -14.56
C LYS A 259 -14.11 16.53 -14.93
N GLN A 260 -14.66 15.35 -14.64
CA GLN A 260 -16.05 15.02 -15.01
C GLN A 260 -17.10 15.62 -14.07
N THR A 261 -16.72 15.97 -12.84
CA THR A 261 -17.62 16.63 -11.86
C THR A 261 -17.61 18.15 -11.98
N GLU A 262 -16.68 18.74 -12.72
CA GLU A 262 -16.60 20.19 -12.90
C GLU A 262 -17.87 20.77 -13.50
N GLY A 263 -18.45 21.79 -12.86
CA GLY A 263 -19.68 22.44 -13.29
C GLY A 263 -20.98 21.65 -13.06
N THR A 264 -20.92 20.47 -12.45
CA THR A 264 -22.11 19.62 -12.21
C THR A 264 -22.92 19.98 -10.96
N GLY A 265 -22.36 20.82 -10.07
CA GLY A 265 -22.94 21.12 -8.76
C GLY A 265 -22.68 20.05 -7.69
N VAL A 266 -21.81 19.09 -7.98
CA VAL A 266 -21.39 18.05 -7.04
C VAL A 266 -20.01 18.36 -6.52
N ASP A 267 -19.84 18.39 -5.18
CA ASP A 267 -18.54 18.53 -4.54
C ASP A 267 -17.82 17.19 -4.42
N VAL A 268 -16.47 17.20 -4.43
CA VAL A 268 -15.64 16.02 -4.24
C VAL A 268 -14.87 16.15 -2.94
N TYR A 269 -14.95 15.11 -2.12
CA TYR A 269 -14.23 15.00 -0.84
C TYR A 269 -13.25 13.83 -0.89
N THR A 270 -12.14 13.97 -0.19
CA THR A 270 -11.21 12.88 0.04
C THR A 270 -11.48 12.17 1.36
N HIS A 271 -11.04 10.91 1.43
CA HIS A 271 -11.08 10.09 2.64
C HIS A 271 -9.77 9.29 2.74
N SER A 272 -9.28 9.10 3.97
CA SER A 272 -8.14 8.23 4.24
C SER A 272 -6.88 8.62 3.44
N GLU A 273 -6.29 7.70 2.67
CA GLU A 273 -5.06 7.93 1.90
C GLU A 273 -5.23 8.88 0.70
N MET A 274 -6.45 9.31 0.39
CA MET A 274 -6.67 10.31 -0.65
C MET A 274 -6.48 11.76 -0.15
N LEU A 275 -6.45 12.00 1.17
CA LEU A 275 -6.18 13.31 1.77
C LEU A 275 -4.99 14.05 1.13
N PRO A 276 -3.83 13.42 0.89
CA PRO A 276 -2.67 14.10 0.33
C PRO A 276 -2.85 14.67 -1.08
N ALA A 277 -3.88 14.26 -1.81
CA ALA A 277 -4.20 14.85 -3.11
C ALA A 277 -4.37 16.38 -3.03
N HIS A 278 -4.87 16.89 -1.90
CA HIS A 278 -5.01 18.34 -1.67
C HIS A 278 -3.68 19.10 -1.66
N TYR A 279 -2.55 18.40 -1.43
CA TYR A 279 -1.23 19.03 -1.38
C TYR A 279 -0.64 19.33 -2.76
N TYR A 280 -1.13 18.67 -3.80
CA TYR A 280 -0.62 18.80 -5.17
C TYR A 280 -1.20 20.05 -5.87
N PRO A 281 -0.34 20.91 -6.46
CA PRO A 281 -0.78 22.13 -7.14
C PRO A 281 -1.86 21.91 -8.21
N ALA A 282 -1.73 20.82 -9.00
CA ALA A 282 -2.63 20.53 -10.11
C ALA A 282 -4.10 20.35 -9.71
N PHE A 283 -4.38 19.93 -8.48
CA PHE A 283 -5.76 19.76 -8.01
C PHE A 283 -6.36 21.03 -7.40
N LYS A 284 -5.55 22.02 -7.03
CA LYS A 284 -6.03 23.26 -6.38
C LYS A 284 -6.88 24.16 -7.28
N LYS A 285 -6.85 23.92 -8.60
CA LYS A 285 -7.70 24.64 -9.57
C LYS A 285 -9.18 24.28 -9.49
N TYR A 286 -9.53 23.11 -8.95
CA TYR A 286 -10.91 22.63 -8.88
C TYR A 286 -11.62 23.21 -7.65
N SER A 287 -12.49 24.19 -7.86
CA SER A 287 -13.22 24.87 -6.76
C SER A 287 -14.20 23.94 -6.01
N HIS A 288 -14.67 22.86 -6.66
CA HIS A 288 -15.54 21.85 -6.10
C HIS A 288 -14.79 20.72 -5.37
N PHE A 289 -13.45 20.76 -5.33
CA PHE A 289 -12.61 19.89 -4.49
C PHE A 289 -12.63 20.41 -3.07
N ALA A 290 -13.56 19.89 -2.24
CA ALA A 290 -14.09 20.56 -1.07
C ALA A 290 -13.23 20.43 0.20
N GLY A 291 -12.60 19.28 0.39
CA GLY A 291 -11.84 18.98 1.60
C GLY A 291 -11.75 17.49 1.89
N ASN A 292 -11.33 17.15 3.10
CA ASN A 292 -11.25 15.76 3.55
C ASN A 292 -12.38 15.47 4.54
N TYR A 293 -13.05 14.33 4.38
CA TYR A 293 -14.11 13.87 5.24
C TYR A 293 -13.67 12.62 6.02
N GLY A 294 -13.70 12.70 7.33
CA GLY A 294 -13.41 11.59 8.21
C GLY A 294 -11.92 11.29 8.43
N ASN A 295 -11.63 10.03 8.66
CA ASN A 295 -10.36 9.53 9.18
C ASN A 295 -9.73 8.45 8.29
N ALA A 296 -8.96 7.54 8.93
CA ALA A 296 -8.37 6.39 8.29
C ALA A 296 -9.41 5.34 7.87
N TRP A 297 -9.03 4.49 6.96
CA TRP A 297 -9.86 3.48 6.29
C TRP A 297 -10.78 2.65 7.20
N TRP A 298 -10.36 2.34 8.41
CA TRP A 298 -11.11 1.47 9.32
C TRP A 298 -12.39 2.11 9.87
N LYS A 299 -12.53 3.44 9.72
CA LYS A 299 -13.73 4.22 10.13
C LYS A 299 -14.85 4.22 9.07
N GLN A 300 -14.67 3.56 7.94
CA GLN A 300 -15.61 3.58 6.82
C GLN A 300 -17.07 3.33 7.21
N LYS A 301 -17.32 2.41 8.17
CA LYS A 301 -18.70 2.02 8.51
C LYS A 301 -19.54 3.16 9.06
N GLU A 302 -18.96 4.05 9.81
CA GLU A 302 -19.62 5.23 10.38
C GLU A 302 -19.60 6.40 9.39
N GLU A 303 -18.44 6.64 8.79
CA GLU A 303 -18.19 7.81 7.97
C GLU A 303 -18.87 7.72 6.60
N PHE A 304 -18.91 6.54 5.99
CA PHE A 304 -19.62 6.34 4.71
C PHE A 304 -21.14 6.42 4.86
N GLU A 305 -21.65 6.02 6.01
CA GLU A 305 -23.08 6.16 6.32
C GLU A 305 -23.47 7.63 6.44
N SER A 306 -22.72 8.42 7.20
CA SER A 306 -23.00 9.85 7.44
C SER A 306 -22.66 10.75 6.25
N PHE A 307 -21.88 10.26 5.27
CA PHE A 307 -21.54 11.03 4.07
C PHE A 307 -22.76 11.29 3.18
N ASN A 308 -23.78 10.44 3.20
CA ASN A 308 -25.02 10.47 2.41
C ASN A 308 -24.86 10.28 0.90
N GLY A 309 -23.78 10.73 0.30
CA GLY A 309 -23.46 10.62 -1.13
C GLY A 309 -22.78 9.30 -1.50
N PRO A 310 -22.52 9.07 -2.79
CA PRO A 310 -21.78 7.92 -3.26
C PRO A 310 -20.30 7.99 -2.90
N ILE A 311 -19.68 6.79 -2.83
CA ILE A 311 -18.30 6.58 -2.45
C ILE A 311 -17.56 5.88 -3.58
N LEU A 312 -16.41 6.41 -4.01
CA LEU A 312 -15.52 5.78 -4.97
C LEU A 312 -14.31 5.18 -4.24
N MET A 313 -14.18 3.86 -4.28
CA MET A 313 -13.03 3.12 -3.79
C MET A 313 -12.06 2.89 -4.96
N THR A 314 -10.92 3.56 -4.94
CA THR A 314 -9.93 3.48 -6.04
C THR A 314 -8.94 2.34 -5.87
N THR A 315 -8.68 1.93 -4.65
CA THR A 315 -7.69 0.90 -4.31
C THR A 315 -8.10 0.12 -3.06
N ASN A 316 -7.12 -0.53 -2.43
CA ASN A 316 -7.28 -1.29 -1.19
C ASN A 316 -7.74 -0.45 0.01
N CYS A 317 -7.86 -1.15 1.13
CA CYS A 317 -8.43 -0.75 2.40
C CYS A 317 -9.97 -0.70 2.38
N ILE A 318 -10.60 -1.60 1.62
CA ILE A 318 -12.07 -1.76 1.66
C ILE A 318 -12.46 -2.46 2.98
N VAL A 319 -13.39 -1.86 3.69
CA VAL A 319 -14.10 -2.52 4.80
C VAL A 319 -15.43 -3.05 4.24
N PRO A 320 -15.79 -4.32 4.48
CA PRO A 320 -17.08 -4.83 4.02
C PRO A 320 -18.23 -3.88 4.35
N PRO A 321 -18.95 -3.37 3.34
CA PRO A 321 -19.95 -2.31 3.53
C PRO A 321 -21.18 -2.82 4.26
N LYS A 322 -21.86 -1.91 4.97
CA LYS A 322 -23.20 -2.17 5.49
C LYS A 322 -24.23 -2.10 4.36
N ASP A 323 -25.32 -2.85 4.49
CA ASP A 323 -26.42 -2.82 3.53
C ASP A 323 -27.05 -1.43 3.37
N SER A 324 -27.00 -0.60 4.43
CA SER A 324 -27.55 0.77 4.44
C SER A 324 -26.90 1.74 3.45
N TYR A 325 -25.68 1.46 2.98
CA TYR A 325 -24.97 2.31 2.00
C TYR A 325 -24.27 1.54 0.88
N LYS A 326 -24.41 0.21 0.82
CA LYS A 326 -23.74 -0.63 -0.17
C LYS A 326 -24.07 -0.23 -1.61
N ASP A 327 -25.30 0.22 -1.86
CA ASP A 327 -25.78 0.69 -3.16
C ASP A 327 -25.16 2.03 -3.62
N ARG A 328 -24.47 2.72 -2.72
CA ARG A 328 -23.72 3.96 -2.98
C ARG A 328 -22.22 3.74 -3.15
N ILE A 329 -21.72 2.50 -2.99
CA ILE A 329 -20.31 2.15 -3.17
C ILE A 329 -20.05 1.84 -4.64
N TYR A 330 -18.98 2.43 -5.15
CA TYR A 330 -18.37 2.14 -6.44
C TYR A 330 -16.92 1.75 -6.25
N THR A 331 -16.45 0.79 -7.01
CA THR A 331 -15.03 0.40 -7.08
C THR A 331 -14.48 0.68 -8.46
N THR A 332 -13.18 0.76 -8.60
CA THR A 332 -12.48 0.88 -9.89
C THR A 332 -11.09 0.24 -9.83
N GLY A 333 -10.49 -0.02 -10.99
CA GLY A 333 -9.15 -0.60 -11.08
C GLY A 333 -9.06 -1.99 -10.47
N ALA A 334 -8.11 -2.20 -9.56
CA ALA A 334 -7.91 -3.46 -8.85
C ALA A 334 -8.87 -3.65 -7.66
N ALA A 335 -9.53 -2.59 -7.22
CA ALA A 335 -10.49 -2.65 -6.12
C ALA A 335 -11.78 -3.36 -6.54
N GLY A 336 -12.36 -4.16 -5.67
CA GLY A 336 -13.60 -4.87 -5.97
C GLY A 336 -14.31 -5.39 -4.72
N PHE A 337 -15.63 -5.47 -4.79
CA PHE A 337 -16.45 -6.10 -3.76
C PHE A 337 -17.73 -6.67 -4.38
N VAL A 338 -18.12 -7.88 -3.97
CA VAL A 338 -19.31 -8.55 -4.50
C VAL A 338 -20.56 -7.70 -4.31
N GLY A 339 -21.27 -7.48 -5.43
CA GLY A 339 -22.55 -6.76 -5.45
C GLY A 339 -22.43 -5.25 -5.30
N VAL A 340 -21.24 -4.66 -5.49
CA VAL A 340 -21.07 -3.23 -5.70
C VAL A 340 -20.78 -2.94 -7.17
N LYS A 341 -21.04 -1.72 -7.61
CA LYS A 341 -20.79 -1.30 -8.98
C LYS A 341 -19.29 -1.10 -9.22
N HIS A 342 -18.82 -1.52 -10.39
CA HIS A 342 -17.43 -1.36 -10.78
C HIS A 342 -17.30 -0.48 -12.02
N ILE A 343 -16.56 0.63 -11.88
CA ILE A 343 -16.29 1.57 -12.97
C ILE A 343 -15.05 1.09 -13.71
N LYS A 344 -15.23 0.70 -14.97
CA LYS A 344 -14.18 0.20 -15.86
C LYS A 344 -13.42 1.37 -16.50
N GLY A 345 -12.31 1.04 -17.16
CA GLY A 345 -11.48 1.99 -17.89
C GLY A 345 -10.25 2.44 -17.09
N ILE A 346 -9.28 3.01 -17.80
CA ILE A 346 -7.97 3.41 -17.27
C ILE A 346 -7.54 4.82 -17.71
N SER A 347 -8.23 5.42 -18.68
CA SER A 347 -7.88 6.70 -19.29
C SER A 347 -9.08 7.62 -19.43
N GLU A 348 -8.81 8.87 -19.79
CA GLU A 348 -9.83 9.89 -20.07
C GLU A 348 -10.83 9.44 -21.14
N ASP A 349 -10.38 8.67 -22.13
CA ASP A 349 -11.23 8.22 -23.26
C ASP A 349 -12.19 7.09 -22.90
N ASN A 350 -11.91 6.33 -21.82
CA ASN A 350 -12.65 5.10 -21.54
C ASN A 350 -13.12 4.92 -20.08
N LYS A 351 -12.85 5.90 -19.20
CA LYS A 351 -13.33 5.87 -17.81
C LYS A 351 -14.47 6.86 -17.62
N ASP A 352 -15.67 6.34 -17.41
CA ASP A 352 -16.92 7.11 -17.31
C ASP A 352 -17.44 7.12 -15.87
N PHE A 353 -17.50 8.31 -15.27
CA PHE A 353 -18.04 8.54 -13.93
C PHE A 353 -19.47 9.11 -13.96
N SER A 354 -20.16 9.11 -15.10
CA SER A 354 -21.49 9.70 -15.23
C SER A 354 -22.51 9.07 -14.25
N GLU A 355 -22.45 7.76 -14.05
CA GLU A 355 -23.40 7.06 -13.17
C GLU A 355 -23.26 7.49 -11.70
N ILE A 356 -22.03 7.57 -11.17
CA ILE A 356 -21.81 7.99 -9.80
C ILE A 356 -22.16 9.49 -9.61
N ILE A 357 -21.91 10.33 -10.62
CA ILE A 357 -22.27 11.75 -10.62
C ILE A 357 -23.79 11.91 -10.58
N GLU A 358 -24.53 11.19 -11.42
CA GLU A 358 -25.99 11.25 -11.46
C GLU A 358 -26.62 10.70 -10.16
N GLN A 359 -25.99 9.72 -9.52
CA GLN A 359 -26.42 9.28 -8.20
C GLN A 359 -26.16 10.38 -7.15
N ALA A 360 -25.00 11.01 -7.17
CA ALA A 360 -24.66 12.08 -6.22
C ALA A 360 -25.65 13.24 -6.24
N LYS A 361 -26.07 13.69 -7.43
CA LYS A 361 -27.06 14.77 -7.60
C LYS A 361 -28.40 14.50 -6.91
N LYS A 362 -28.72 13.23 -6.64
CA LYS A 362 -29.97 12.80 -5.98
C LYS A 362 -29.82 12.62 -4.47
N CYS A 363 -28.60 12.73 -3.96
CA CYS A 363 -28.29 12.53 -2.55
C CYS A 363 -28.37 13.84 -1.78
N ALA A 364 -28.60 13.74 -0.46
CA ALA A 364 -28.42 14.86 0.45
C ALA A 364 -26.94 15.25 0.56
N PRO A 365 -26.62 16.51 0.92
CA PRO A 365 -25.25 16.87 1.28
C PRO A 365 -24.70 16.00 2.41
N PRO A 366 -23.37 15.89 2.53
CA PRO A 366 -22.75 15.18 3.65
C PRO A 366 -23.16 15.74 5.00
N THR A 367 -23.35 14.88 5.99
CA THR A 367 -23.56 15.30 7.37
C THR A 367 -22.22 15.76 7.97
N GLU A 368 -22.19 16.95 8.55
CA GLU A 368 -20.99 17.45 9.21
C GLU A 368 -20.66 16.61 10.45
N ILE A 369 -19.47 16.02 10.49
CA ILE A 369 -18.97 15.22 11.61
C ILE A 369 -17.84 15.90 12.37
N GLU A 370 -17.18 16.86 11.76
CA GLU A 370 -16.12 17.68 12.35
C GLU A 370 -15.96 18.98 11.56
N THR A 371 -15.24 19.95 12.15
CA THR A 371 -14.95 21.25 11.55
C THR A 371 -13.50 21.62 11.78
N GLY A 372 -13.01 22.56 10.98
CA GLY A 372 -11.65 23.08 11.10
C GLY A 372 -10.78 22.71 9.89
N GLU A 373 -9.49 22.76 10.11
CA GLU A 373 -8.47 22.50 9.07
C GLU A 373 -7.37 21.60 9.62
N ILE A 374 -6.77 20.81 8.74
CA ILE A 374 -5.52 20.08 8.97
C ILE A 374 -4.46 20.57 8.00
N VAL A 375 -3.19 20.47 8.38
CA VAL A 375 -2.06 20.95 7.58
C VAL A 375 -1.20 19.77 7.15
N GLY A 376 -0.82 19.73 5.87
CA GLY A 376 0.10 18.74 5.30
C GLY A 376 0.82 19.30 4.09
N GLY A 377 1.51 18.44 3.35
CA GLY A 377 2.28 18.82 2.16
C GLY A 377 3.78 19.02 2.44
N PHE A 378 4.29 18.43 3.51
CA PHE A 378 5.71 18.46 3.89
C PHE A 378 6.50 17.30 3.23
N ALA A 379 6.36 17.12 1.91
CA ALA A 379 7.20 16.23 1.14
C ALA A 379 8.64 16.78 1.03
N HIS A 380 9.58 15.97 0.53
CA HIS A 380 11.01 16.31 0.55
C HIS A 380 11.33 17.65 -0.11
N ASN A 381 10.73 17.97 -1.26
CA ASN A 381 10.98 19.24 -1.96
C ASN A 381 10.60 20.45 -1.08
N GLN A 382 9.47 20.39 -0.38
CA GLN A 382 9.02 21.46 0.52
C GLN A 382 9.89 21.55 1.77
N VAL A 383 10.31 20.42 2.35
CA VAL A 383 11.20 20.39 3.53
C VAL A 383 12.59 20.88 3.15
N PHE A 384 13.10 20.56 1.95
CA PHE A 384 14.39 21.09 1.46
C PHE A 384 14.36 22.60 1.27
N ALA A 385 13.22 23.17 0.86
CA ALA A 385 13.05 24.62 0.81
C ALA A 385 13.09 25.28 2.21
N LEU A 386 12.82 24.53 3.26
CA LEU A 386 12.88 24.96 4.66
C LEU A 386 14.17 24.48 5.37
N ALA A 387 15.12 23.90 4.63
CA ALA A 387 16.29 23.22 5.21
C ALA A 387 17.08 24.11 6.18
N ASP A 388 17.34 25.37 5.83
CA ASP A 388 18.09 26.29 6.68
C ASP A 388 17.41 26.49 8.05
N ALA A 389 16.07 26.67 8.04
CA ALA A 389 15.32 26.85 9.28
C ALA A 389 15.30 25.57 10.14
N VAL A 390 15.19 24.39 9.51
CA VAL A 390 15.23 23.11 10.20
C VAL A 390 16.62 22.86 10.79
N VAL A 391 17.68 23.10 10.03
CA VAL A 391 19.07 22.94 10.45
C VAL A 391 19.41 23.88 11.60
N ASP A 392 19.00 25.15 11.51
CA ASP A 392 19.18 26.12 12.58
C ASP A 392 18.42 25.71 13.87
N ALA A 393 17.19 25.21 13.73
CA ALA A 393 16.43 24.72 14.87
C ALA A 393 17.10 23.51 15.55
N VAL A 394 17.73 22.62 14.80
CA VAL A 394 18.50 21.50 15.35
C VAL A 394 19.81 21.98 16.00
N LYS A 395 20.58 22.84 15.32
CA LYS A 395 21.86 23.38 15.84
C LYS A 395 21.69 24.22 17.12
N THR A 396 20.60 24.95 17.23
CA THR A 396 20.26 25.74 18.42
C THR A 396 19.62 24.91 19.54
N GLY A 397 19.31 23.65 19.29
CA GLY A 397 18.62 22.76 20.24
C GLY A 397 17.13 23.05 20.41
N ALA A 398 16.54 23.88 19.53
CA ALA A 398 15.10 24.10 19.50
C ALA A 398 14.35 22.82 19.06
N ILE A 399 14.94 22.06 18.15
CA ILE A 399 14.52 20.69 17.81
C ILE A 399 15.62 19.73 18.26
N LYS A 400 15.28 18.85 19.21
CA LYS A 400 16.22 17.86 19.74
C LYS A 400 16.10 16.50 19.07
N LYS A 401 14.89 16.14 18.62
CA LYS A 401 14.65 14.83 18.03
C LYS A 401 13.48 14.84 17.06
N PHE A 402 13.62 14.06 15.99
CA PHE A 402 12.56 13.73 15.06
C PHE A 402 12.04 12.32 15.37
N PHE A 403 10.73 12.16 15.28
CA PHE A 403 10.09 10.86 15.36
C PHE A 403 9.44 10.55 14.00
N VAL A 404 9.94 9.55 13.30
CA VAL A 404 9.24 9.00 12.14
C VAL A 404 8.12 8.11 12.67
N MET A 405 6.92 8.67 12.72
CA MET A 405 5.69 7.98 13.07
C MET A 405 4.85 7.90 11.79
N ALA A 406 5.03 6.84 11.03
CA ALA A 406 4.46 6.70 9.68
C ALA A 406 3.85 5.31 9.49
N GLY A 407 3.22 5.11 8.34
CA GLY A 407 2.66 3.84 7.92
C GLY A 407 1.14 3.77 8.03
N CYS A 408 0.61 2.62 8.47
CA CYS A 408 -0.81 2.33 8.42
C CYS A 408 -1.53 2.60 9.74
N ASP A 409 -2.85 2.78 9.67
CA ASP A 409 -3.74 2.68 10.83
C ASP A 409 -4.54 1.36 10.77
N GLY A 410 -5.42 1.10 11.75
CA GLY A 410 -6.24 -0.10 11.82
C GLY A 410 -7.20 -0.10 13.00
N ARG A 411 -7.99 -1.19 13.09
CA ARG A 411 -9.10 -1.31 14.05
C ARG A 411 -8.67 -1.63 15.48
N ALA A 412 -7.47 -2.16 15.67
CA ALA A 412 -7.02 -2.62 16.98
C ALA A 412 -6.95 -1.45 17.98
N LYS A 413 -7.59 -1.60 19.14
CA LYS A 413 -7.59 -0.58 20.21
C LYS A 413 -6.18 -0.23 20.70
N SER A 414 -5.25 -1.19 20.65
CA SER A 414 -3.83 -0.98 20.97
C SER A 414 -3.17 0.12 20.14
N ARG A 415 -3.73 0.46 18.97
CA ARG A 415 -3.24 1.58 18.14
C ARG A 415 -3.48 2.96 18.75
N ASN A 416 -4.26 3.08 19.82
CA ASN A 416 -4.33 4.32 20.61
C ASN A 416 -2.98 4.71 21.21
N TYR A 417 -2.07 3.75 21.37
CA TYR A 417 -0.68 3.98 21.72
C TYR A 417 -0.05 5.13 20.92
N TYR A 418 -0.25 5.17 19.59
CA TYR A 418 0.34 6.21 18.75
C TYR A 418 -0.20 7.61 19.04
N THR A 419 -1.49 7.73 19.40
CA THR A 419 -2.09 9.00 19.84
C THR A 419 -1.52 9.44 21.17
N ASP A 420 -1.44 8.50 22.12
CA ASP A 420 -0.96 8.80 23.47
C ASP A 420 0.55 9.08 23.48
N PHE A 421 1.31 8.37 22.64
CA PHE A 421 2.74 8.62 22.42
C PHE A 421 2.96 10.03 21.86
N ALA A 422 2.21 10.43 20.82
CA ALA A 422 2.31 11.77 20.23
C ALA A 422 2.00 12.88 21.23
N LYS A 423 0.99 12.69 22.11
CA LYS A 423 0.65 13.64 23.18
C LYS A 423 1.73 13.75 24.25
N ALA A 424 2.42 12.64 24.52
CA ALA A 424 3.46 12.58 25.56
C ALA A 424 4.84 13.06 25.09
N LEU A 425 5.02 13.26 23.77
CA LEU A 425 6.28 13.75 23.20
C LEU A 425 6.68 15.13 23.76
N PRO A 426 7.96 15.33 24.15
CA PRO A 426 8.50 16.62 24.54
C PRO A 426 8.22 17.72 23.49
N LYS A 427 8.12 18.98 23.94
CA LYS A 427 7.77 20.11 23.05
C LYS A 427 8.87 20.47 22.04
N ASP A 428 10.09 19.99 22.25
CA ASP A 428 11.28 20.15 21.40
C ASP A 428 11.47 18.99 20.42
N THR A 429 10.41 18.26 20.09
CA THR A 429 10.40 17.16 19.14
C THR A 429 9.40 17.38 18.01
N VAL A 430 9.70 16.80 16.83
CA VAL A 430 8.90 16.88 15.61
C VAL A 430 8.52 15.49 15.13
N ILE A 431 7.28 15.30 14.72
CA ILE A 431 6.78 14.07 14.07
C ILE A 431 6.89 14.22 12.55
N LEU A 432 7.60 13.30 11.91
CA LEU A 432 7.60 13.12 10.46
C LEU A 432 6.67 11.96 10.14
N THR A 433 5.68 12.19 9.27
CA THR A 433 4.66 11.17 8.98
C THR A 433 4.33 11.05 7.49
N ALA A 434 3.87 9.86 7.11
CA ALA A 434 3.24 9.52 5.83
C ALA A 434 2.32 8.33 6.05
N GLY A 435 1.25 8.22 5.26
CA GLY A 435 0.30 7.12 5.39
C GLY A 435 -0.81 7.38 6.41
N CYS A 436 -1.71 6.40 6.59
CA CYS A 436 -2.89 6.52 7.48
C CYS A 436 -2.56 6.71 8.97
N ALA A 437 -1.35 6.36 9.41
CA ALA A 437 -0.94 6.56 10.81
C ALA A 437 -1.10 8.03 11.27
N LYS A 438 -0.96 8.98 10.34
CA LYS A 438 -1.16 10.42 10.59
C LYS A 438 -2.47 10.76 11.31
N TYR A 439 -3.54 10.02 11.06
CA TYR A 439 -4.86 10.27 11.67
C TYR A 439 -4.90 10.04 13.18
N LYS A 440 -3.86 9.45 13.76
CA LYS A 440 -3.71 9.32 15.21
C LYS A 440 -3.27 10.64 15.86
N TYR A 441 -2.72 11.59 15.09
CA TYR A 441 -2.14 12.82 15.66
C TYR A 441 -2.25 14.07 14.79
N ASN A 442 -2.63 13.98 13.50
CA ASN A 442 -2.70 15.16 12.62
C ASN A 442 -3.80 16.18 12.99
N LYS A 443 -4.77 15.76 13.81
CA LYS A 443 -5.83 16.63 14.37
C LYS A 443 -5.55 17.07 15.80
N LEU A 444 -4.41 16.67 16.39
CA LEU A 444 -3.98 17.14 17.71
C LEU A 444 -3.34 18.52 17.60
N ASN A 445 -3.65 19.40 18.55
CA ASN A 445 -2.96 20.69 18.65
C ASN A 445 -1.63 20.49 19.40
N LEU A 446 -0.58 20.06 18.69
CA LEU A 446 0.76 19.88 19.26
C LEU A 446 1.61 21.16 19.21
N GLY A 447 1.16 22.22 18.53
CA GLY A 447 1.86 23.48 18.37
C GLY A 447 2.95 23.45 17.31
N ASP A 448 3.84 24.43 17.40
CA ASP A 448 4.98 24.60 16.49
C ASP A 448 6.29 24.90 17.26
N ILE A 449 7.40 24.84 16.55
CA ILE A 449 8.74 25.23 17.01
C ILE A 449 9.27 26.28 16.02
N ASN A 450 9.31 27.54 16.43
CA ASN A 450 9.75 28.66 15.60
C ASN A 450 8.98 28.76 14.26
N GLY A 451 7.67 28.44 14.27
CA GLY A 451 6.82 28.43 13.09
C GLY A 451 6.86 27.12 12.27
N ILE A 452 7.66 26.14 12.67
CA ILE A 452 7.66 24.80 12.09
C ILE A 452 6.63 23.95 12.84
N PRO A 453 5.55 23.45 12.19
CA PRO A 453 4.59 22.58 12.85
C PRO A 453 5.27 21.32 13.41
N ARG A 454 4.80 20.86 14.56
CA ARG A 454 5.34 19.63 15.17
C ARG A 454 4.87 18.34 14.53
N VAL A 455 3.96 18.41 13.55
CA VAL A 455 3.56 17.28 12.70
C VAL A 455 3.78 17.68 11.24
N LEU A 456 4.72 17.02 10.59
CA LEU A 456 5.08 17.21 9.18
C LEU A 456 4.60 16.02 8.37
N ASP A 457 3.43 16.18 7.73
CA ASP A 457 2.82 15.15 6.89
C ASP A 457 3.33 15.25 5.47
N ALA A 458 4.10 14.26 5.02
CA ALA A 458 4.65 14.18 3.68
C ALA A 458 3.63 13.74 2.63
N GLY A 459 2.63 12.93 3.01
CA GLY A 459 1.65 12.45 2.04
C GLY A 459 1.13 11.03 2.28
N GLN A 460 0.91 10.28 1.20
CA GLN A 460 0.46 8.88 1.21
C GLN A 460 1.57 7.94 1.73
N CYS A 461 1.25 6.65 1.88
CA CYS A 461 2.24 5.66 2.34
C CYS A 461 3.48 5.56 1.44
N ASN A 462 3.36 5.75 0.12
CA ASN A 462 4.49 5.83 -0.80
C ASN A 462 5.40 7.06 -0.56
N ASP A 463 4.86 8.13 0.04
CA ASP A 463 5.63 9.33 0.40
C ASP A 463 6.55 9.08 1.62
N SER A 464 6.59 7.86 2.15
CA SER A 464 7.71 7.37 2.97
C SER A 464 9.05 7.52 2.25
N TYR A 465 9.07 7.55 0.91
CA TYR A 465 10.22 7.94 0.10
C TYR A 465 10.71 9.36 0.45
N SER A 466 9.79 10.32 0.57
CA SER A 466 10.12 11.68 1.02
C SER A 466 10.77 11.68 2.41
N LEU A 467 10.28 10.87 3.34
CA LEU A 467 10.86 10.78 4.69
C LEU A 467 12.28 10.22 4.65
N ALA A 468 12.54 9.21 3.80
CA ALA A 468 13.88 8.68 3.58
C ALA A 468 14.83 9.73 2.97
N LEU A 469 14.37 10.47 1.96
CA LEU A 469 15.17 11.55 1.36
C LEU A 469 15.47 12.69 2.34
N ILE A 470 14.51 13.05 3.20
CA ILE A 470 14.73 14.04 4.26
C ILE A 470 15.83 13.56 5.24
N ALA A 471 15.76 12.31 5.67
CA ALA A 471 16.78 11.73 6.56
C ALA A 471 18.16 11.69 5.88
N LEU A 472 18.24 11.27 4.62
CA LEU A 472 19.49 11.26 3.86
C LEU A 472 20.07 12.68 3.69
N LYS A 473 19.21 13.67 3.44
CA LYS A 473 19.62 15.07 3.32
C LYS A 473 20.14 15.63 4.66
N LEU A 474 19.47 15.33 5.76
CA LEU A 474 19.96 15.71 7.09
C LEU A 474 21.30 15.06 7.41
N LYS A 475 21.49 13.78 7.07
CA LYS A 475 22.79 13.10 7.18
C LYS A 475 23.89 13.85 6.42
N GLU A 476 23.63 14.23 5.16
CA GLU A 476 24.56 15.00 4.33
C GLU A 476 24.91 16.36 4.95
N VAL A 477 23.90 17.14 5.37
CA VAL A 477 24.08 18.50 5.91
C VAL A 477 24.79 18.50 7.26
N PHE A 478 24.62 17.45 8.07
CA PHE A 478 25.35 17.29 9.34
C PHE A 478 26.67 16.55 9.19
N GLU A 479 27.07 16.20 7.95
CA GLU A 479 28.34 15.52 7.63
C GLU A 479 28.52 14.20 8.40
N LEU A 480 27.42 13.46 8.62
CA LEU A 480 27.43 12.18 9.35
C LEU A 480 27.79 11.01 8.40
N ASN A 481 28.48 10.02 8.93
CA ASN A 481 28.85 8.82 8.18
C ASN A 481 27.70 7.80 8.13
N ASP A 482 26.92 7.68 9.20
CA ASP A 482 25.83 6.74 9.33
C ASP A 482 24.50 7.48 9.55
N ILE A 483 23.43 7.05 8.87
CA ILE A 483 22.07 7.59 9.03
C ILE A 483 21.56 7.40 10.47
N ASN A 484 22.05 6.40 11.17
CA ASN A 484 21.67 6.09 12.55
C ASN A 484 22.29 7.04 13.60
N GLU A 485 23.21 7.91 13.19
CA GLU A 485 23.75 9.00 14.03
C GLU A 485 22.82 10.22 14.10
N LEU A 486 21.82 10.28 13.21
CA LEU A 486 20.82 11.35 13.23
C LEU A 486 19.95 11.30 14.50
N PRO A 487 19.48 12.46 14.99
CA PRO A 487 18.52 12.50 16.09
C PRO A 487 17.11 12.11 15.61
N ILE A 488 16.99 10.93 14.99
CA ILE A 488 15.75 10.39 14.45
C ILE A 488 15.44 9.07 15.16
N ALA A 489 14.20 8.88 15.56
CA ALA A 489 13.66 7.61 16.06
C ALA A 489 12.53 7.12 15.16
N PHE A 490 12.45 5.81 14.95
CA PHE A 490 11.46 5.17 14.07
C PHE A 490 10.45 4.39 14.91
N ASN A 491 9.22 4.92 15.02
CA ASN A 491 8.08 4.30 15.72
C ASN A 491 6.95 4.08 14.71
N ILE A 492 7.01 2.95 13.99
CA ILE A 492 6.25 2.69 12.78
C ILE A 492 5.01 1.86 13.07
N ALA A 493 3.87 2.31 12.53
CA ALA A 493 2.63 1.56 12.51
C ALA A 493 2.48 0.81 11.18
N TRP A 494 2.38 -0.52 11.20
CA TRP A 494 2.19 -1.29 9.98
C TRP A 494 0.84 -2.00 9.93
N TYR A 495 0.36 -2.33 8.74
CA TYR A 495 -0.87 -3.09 8.56
C TYR A 495 -0.80 -4.03 7.36
N GLU A 496 -0.34 -3.58 6.19
CA GLU A 496 -0.40 -4.33 4.94
C GLU A 496 0.89 -4.22 4.11
N GLN A 497 0.89 -4.76 2.90
CA GLN A 497 2.06 -5.08 2.10
C GLN A 497 2.88 -3.86 1.64
N LYS A 498 2.24 -2.68 1.48
CA LYS A 498 3.00 -1.46 1.19
C LYS A 498 3.92 -1.07 2.34
N ALA A 499 3.50 -1.32 3.59
CA ALA A 499 4.38 -1.13 4.73
C ALA A 499 5.54 -2.14 4.75
N VAL A 500 5.35 -3.34 4.21
CA VAL A 500 6.43 -4.35 4.10
C VAL A 500 7.51 -3.86 3.15
N ILE A 501 7.16 -3.41 1.94
CA ILE A 501 8.19 -2.93 1.00
C ILE A 501 8.92 -1.67 1.52
N VAL A 502 8.21 -0.77 2.22
CA VAL A 502 8.85 0.39 2.86
C VAL A 502 9.84 -0.07 3.92
N LEU A 503 9.48 -1.04 4.77
CA LEU A 503 10.40 -1.60 5.76
C LEU A 503 11.65 -2.20 5.09
N LEU A 504 11.49 -3.04 4.07
CA LEU A 504 12.62 -3.64 3.35
C LEU A 504 13.52 -2.57 2.73
N SER A 505 12.94 -1.49 2.20
CA SER A 505 13.69 -0.35 1.67
C SER A 505 14.50 0.37 2.74
N LEU A 506 13.94 0.58 3.93
CA LEU A 506 14.66 1.18 5.06
C LEU A 506 15.82 0.29 5.54
N LEU A 507 15.61 -1.03 5.58
CA LEU A 507 16.68 -1.98 5.93
C LEU A 507 17.80 -1.95 4.90
N TYR A 508 17.49 -1.91 3.62
CA TYR A 508 18.48 -1.74 2.56
C TYR A 508 19.28 -0.44 2.69
N LEU A 509 18.61 0.67 3.05
CA LEU A 509 19.26 1.97 3.29
C LEU A 509 20.09 2.02 4.59
N GLY A 510 20.16 0.92 5.33
CA GLY A 510 20.94 0.78 6.55
C GLY A 510 20.27 1.37 7.80
N VAL A 511 18.99 1.68 7.75
CA VAL A 511 18.25 2.17 8.92
C VAL A 511 18.09 1.05 9.95
N LYS A 512 18.40 1.35 11.21
CA LYS A 512 18.33 0.43 12.34
C LYS A 512 17.39 0.94 13.43
N ASN A 513 17.14 0.07 14.42
CA ASN A 513 16.35 0.39 15.62
C ASN A 513 14.91 0.86 15.28
N ILE A 514 14.29 0.23 14.27
CA ILE A 514 12.90 0.49 13.90
C ILE A 514 11.99 -0.29 14.86
N HIS A 515 11.08 0.41 15.54
CA HIS A 515 10.04 -0.21 16.37
C HIS A 515 8.73 -0.31 15.57
N LEU A 516 8.22 -1.52 15.47
CA LEU A 516 7.02 -1.87 14.69
C LEU A 516 5.85 -2.17 15.61
N GLY A 517 4.72 -1.59 15.32
CA GLY A 517 3.50 -1.82 16.08
C GLY A 517 2.23 -1.93 15.23
N PRO A 518 1.13 -2.36 15.85
CA PRO A 518 1.01 -2.77 17.28
C PRO A 518 1.57 -4.15 17.61
N THR A 519 1.92 -4.96 16.61
CA THR A 519 2.55 -6.28 16.76
C THR A 519 3.64 -6.46 15.70
N LEU A 520 4.59 -7.35 15.93
CA LEU A 520 5.48 -7.81 14.87
C LEU A 520 4.69 -8.62 13.83
N PRO A 521 5.19 -8.73 12.58
CA PRO A 521 4.52 -9.52 11.54
C PRO A 521 4.43 -11.01 11.88
N ALA A 522 3.22 -11.57 11.76
CA ALA A 522 2.95 -12.99 12.03
C ALA A 522 3.63 -13.95 11.04
N PHE A 523 4.07 -13.45 9.89
CA PHE A 523 4.78 -14.23 8.87
C PHE A 523 6.29 -14.37 9.16
N LEU A 524 6.81 -13.73 10.19
CA LEU A 524 8.18 -13.92 10.62
C LEU A 524 8.30 -15.15 11.50
N SER A 525 9.08 -16.14 11.09
CA SER A 525 9.46 -17.25 11.96
C SER A 525 10.33 -16.75 13.13
N PRO A 526 10.42 -17.49 14.24
CA PRO A 526 11.27 -17.10 15.35
C PRO A 526 12.74 -16.85 14.95
N ASN A 527 13.29 -17.66 14.05
CA ASN A 527 14.66 -17.51 13.59
C ASN A 527 14.84 -16.27 12.71
N ILE A 528 13.93 -16.01 11.79
CA ILE A 528 13.99 -14.82 10.93
C ILE A 528 13.72 -13.55 11.73
N ALA A 529 12.79 -13.58 12.69
CA ALA A 529 12.61 -12.47 13.62
C ALA A 529 13.90 -12.17 14.40
N LYS A 530 14.60 -13.21 14.85
CA LYS A 530 15.90 -13.07 15.54
C LYS A 530 16.95 -12.41 14.63
N VAL A 531 17.04 -12.81 13.36
CA VAL A 531 17.95 -12.18 12.38
C VAL A 531 17.67 -10.69 12.25
N LEU A 532 16.39 -10.29 12.17
CA LEU A 532 15.99 -8.87 12.09
C LEU A 532 16.35 -8.09 13.35
N VAL A 533 16.16 -8.69 14.53
CA VAL A 533 16.53 -8.07 15.81
C VAL A 533 18.05 -7.90 15.92
N GLU A 534 18.82 -8.95 15.67
CA GLU A 534 20.29 -8.94 15.85
C GLU A 534 21.03 -8.06 14.83
N ASN A 535 20.58 -8.06 13.56
CA ASN A 535 21.29 -7.34 12.50
C ASN A 535 20.81 -5.90 12.33
N PHE A 536 19.53 -5.62 12.63
CA PHE A 536 18.90 -4.32 12.34
C PHE A 536 18.30 -3.64 13.58
N GLY A 537 18.28 -4.30 14.74
CA GLY A 537 17.67 -3.74 15.94
C GLY A 537 16.15 -3.58 15.85
N ILE A 538 15.46 -4.41 15.02
CA ILE A 538 14.00 -4.34 14.92
C ILE A 538 13.38 -4.71 16.26
N GLY A 539 12.50 -3.84 16.77
CA GLY A 539 11.77 -4.05 18.02
C GLY A 539 10.25 -3.94 17.84
N GLY A 540 9.52 -4.41 18.84
CA GLY A 540 8.10 -4.14 18.99
C GLY A 540 7.89 -2.93 19.90
N ILE A 541 6.68 -2.32 19.82
CA ILE A 541 6.26 -1.32 20.80
C ILE A 541 5.82 -2.01 22.11
N THR A 542 5.94 -1.31 23.23
CA THR A 542 5.53 -1.80 24.55
C THR A 542 4.43 -0.89 25.15
N ASN A 543 4.81 0.07 25.97
CA ASN A 543 3.93 1.11 26.46
C ASN A 543 4.58 2.50 26.24
N VAL A 544 3.78 3.54 26.34
CA VAL A 544 4.22 4.91 26.01
C VAL A 544 5.38 5.38 26.90
N GLU A 545 5.35 5.09 28.20
CA GLU A 545 6.34 5.56 29.16
C GLU A 545 7.71 4.91 28.91
N ASP A 546 7.75 3.59 28.81
CA ASP A 546 8.99 2.83 28.59
C ASP A 546 9.59 3.13 27.21
N ASP A 547 8.73 3.19 26.17
CA ASP A 547 9.20 3.47 24.82
C ASP A 547 9.72 4.91 24.69
N LEU A 548 9.07 5.89 25.33
CA LEU A 548 9.58 7.27 25.38
C LEU A 548 10.95 7.34 26.08
N ALA A 549 11.07 6.67 27.23
CA ALA A 549 12.35 6.63 27.96
C ALA A 549 13.45 6.02 27.08
N MET A 550 13.17 4.91 26.37
CA MET A 550 14.10 4.27 25.46
C MET A 550 14.49 5.19 24.28
N PHE A 551 13.52 5.83 23.65
CA PHE A 551 13.78 6.68 22.48
C PHE A 551 14.48 7.99 22.83
N LEU A 552 14.26 8.53 24.02
CA LEU A 552 14.85 9.81 24.44
C LEU A 552 16.23 9.65 25.08
N GLY A 553 16.57 8.46 25.55
CA GLY A 553 17.89 8.09 26.13
C GLY A 553 17.95 8.40 27.60
#